data_d81525309feee36e7cd6367ed5280160
#
_entry.id   d81525309feee36e7cd6367ed5280160
#
_cell.length_a   1.000
_cell.length_b   1.000
_cell.length_c   1.000
_cell.angle_alpha   90.00
_cell.angle_beta   90.00
_cell.angle_gamma   90.00
#
_symmetry.space_group_name_H-M   'P 1'
#
loop_
_entity.id
_entity.type
_entity.pdbx_description
1 polymer ?
#
loop_
_entity_poly.entity_id
_entity_poly.type
_entity_poly.pdbx_seq_one_letter_code
_entity_poly.pdbx_strand_id
1 'polypeptide(L)'
;MKLNVFAKKGKSKDGREFPIFLTTLYKKDGSDLKASIKFRQDAPQLDAKKCPCVIDVAKTDANLVVSQIKDPETGEFLYDLNTGIVKESRTLWVSNFTYVGPYIDHSLDDFDD
;
A
#
# COMPACT_ATOMS: atom_id res chain seq x y z
N MET A 1 0.21 14.61 -2.48
CA MET A 1 0.65 13.36 -3.15
C MET A 1 -0.57 12.51 -3.42
N LYS A 2 -0.80 12.16 -4.66
CA LYS A 2 -1.93 11.31 -5.05
C LYS A 2 -1.49 9.85 -5.07
N LEU A 3 -2.30 8.99 -4.44
CA LEU A 3 -2.03 7.57 -4.35
C LEU A 3 -3.17 6.76 -4.97
N ASN A 4 -2.81 5.75 -5.75
CA ASN A 4 -3.75 4.76 -6.24
C ASN A 4 -3.90 3.68 -5.18
N VAL A 5 -5.11 3.47 -4.70
CA VAL A 5 -5.38 2.54 -3.61
C VAL A 5 -6.18 1.36 -4.13
N PHE A 6 -5.66 0.18 -3.87
CA PHE A 6 -6.31 -1.09 -4.19
C PHE A 6 -6.66 -1.79 -2.87
N ALA A 7 -7.77 -2.50 -2.85
CA ALA A 7 -8.19 -3.26 -1.68
C ALA A 7 -8.26 -4.75 -2.01
N LYS A 8 -7.80 -5.57 -1.09
CA LYS A 8 -8.00 -7.01 -1.14
C LYS A 8 -8.53 -7.51 0.20
N LYS A 9 -9.12 -8.70 0.21
CA LYS A 9 -9.62 -9.31 1.43
C LYS A 9 -8.51 -10.07 2.13
N GLY A 10 -8.33 -9.78 3.43
CA GLY A 10 -7.50 -10.56 4.31
C GLY A 10 -8.37 -11.32 5.30
N LYS A 11 -7.84 -12.39 5.88
CA LYS A 11 -8.50 -13.13 6.95
C LYS A 11 -7.62 -13.19 8.18
N SER A 12 -8.23 -12.92 9.33
CA SER A 12 -7.57 -13.12 10.62
C SER A 12 -7.60 -14.59 11.02
N LYS A 13 -6.86 -14.95 12.08
CA LYS A 13 -6.81 -16.34 12.57
C LYS A 13 -8.17 -16.88 13.01
N ASP A 14 -9.06 -16.01 13.43
CA ASP A 14 -10.42 -16.37 13.88
C ASP A 14 -11.43 -16.40 12.72
N GLY A 15 -10.98 -16.25 11.48
CA GLY A 15 -11.82 -16.31 10.29
C GLY A 15 -12.52 -15.00 9.91
N ARG A 16 -12.26 -13.91 10.62
CA ARG A 16 -12.82 -12.60 10.27
C ARG A 16 -12.17 -12.04 9.02
N GLU A 17 -12.98 -11.52 8.13
CA GLU A 17 -12.49 -10.84 6.94
C GLU A 17 -12.26 -9.36 7.25
N PHE A 18 -11.17 -8.81 6.71
CA PHE A 18 -10.86 -7.39 6.82
C PHE A 18 -10.26 -6.90 5.52
N PRO A 19 -10.42 -5.60 5.18
CA PRO A 19 -9.81 -5.07 3.98
C PRO A 19 -8.32 -4.77 4.22
N ILE A 20 -7.50 -5.11 3.22
CA ILE A 20 -6.10 -4.72 3.16
C ILE A 20 -5.96 -3.73 2.02
N PHE A 21 -5.47 -2.53 2.33
CA PHE A 21 -5.26 -1.48 1.34
C PHE A 21 -3.81 -1.51 0.87
N LEU A 22 -3.62 -1.39 -0.45
CA LEU A 22 -2.31 -1.46 -1.09
C LEU A 22 -2.15 -0.26 -2.02
N THR A 23 -0.93 0.22 -2.14
CA THR A 23 -0.57 1.26 -3.09
C THR A 23 0.77 0.95 -3.73
N THR A 24 1.05 1.59 -4.87
CA THR A 24 2.35 1.54 -5.53
C THR A 24 3.00 2.90 -5.40
N LEU A 25 4.22 2.92 -4.87
CA LEU A 25 5.05 4.10 -4.77
C LEU A 25 6.11 4.06 -5.85
N TYR A 26 6.43 5.20 -6.43
CA TYR A 26 7.44 5.30 -7.47
C TYR A 26 8.69 5.96 -6.90
N LYS A 27 9.85 5.32 -7.10
CA LYS A 27 11.14 5.88 -6.74
C LYS A 27 11.60 6.85 -7.83
N LYS A 28 12.59 7.68 -7.50
CA LYS A 28 13.20 8.63 -8.45
C LYS A 28 13.84 7.93 -9.66
N ASP A 29 14.27 6.68 -9.48
CA ASP A 29 14.86 5.88 -10.56
C ASP A 29 13.81 5.21 -11.47
N GLY A 30 12.52 5.45 -11.22
CA GLY A 30 11.43 4.87 -11.99
C GLY A 30 10.98 3.49 -11.54
N SER A 31 11.62 2.90 -10.53
CA SER A 31 11.20 1.60 -10.02
C SER A 31 9.97 1.71 -9.11
N ASP A 32 9.18 0.64 -9.09
CA ASP A 32 7.95 0.56 -8.31
C ASP A 32 8.22 -0.05 -6.94
N LEU A 33 7.56 0.49 -5.92
CA LEU A 33 7.50 -0.10 -4.59
C LEU A 33 6.06 -0.34 -4.19
N LYS A 34 5.71 -1.57 -3.93
CA LYS A 34 4.39 -1.89 -3.38
C LYS A 34 4.44 -1.76 -1.87
N ALA A 35 3.44 -1.10 -1.32
CA ALA A 35 3.31 -0.88 0.12
C ALA A 35 1.89 -1.13 0.57
N SER A 36 1.74 -1.62 1.80
CA SER A 36 0.43 -1.66 2.46
C SER A 36 0.12 -0.28 3.01
N ILE A 37 -1.13 0.13 2.95
CA ILE A 37 -1.58 1.37 3.57
C ILE A 37 -2.31 1.02 4.86
N LYS A 38 -1.91 1.66 5.96
CA LYS A 38 -2.64 1.59 7.23
C LYS A 38 -3.05 3.00 7.63
N PHE A 39 -4.30 3.16 8.01
CA PHE A 39 -4.82 4.43 8.45
C PHE A 39 -4.70 4.54 9.96
N ARG A 40 -4.24 5.71 10.43
CA ARG A 40 -4.19 5.97 11.86
C ARG A 40 -5.59 6.15 12.41
N GLN A 41 -5.74 6.00 13.71
CA GLN A 41 -7.03 6.04 14.39
C GLN A 41 -7.83 7.32 14.09
N ASP A 42 -7.14 8.44 13.92
CA ASP A 42 -7.77 9.75 13.66
C ASP A 42 -8.03 9.99 12.17
N ALA A 43 -7.59 9.10 11.30
CA ALA A 43 -7.77 9.28 9.87
C ALA A 43 -9.22 9.04 9.45
N PRO A 44 -9.68 9.69 8.37
CA PRO A 44 -10.96 9.33 7.77
C PRO A 44 -10.97 7.87 7.36
N GLN A 45 -12.13 7.24 7.37
CA GLN A 45 -12.27 5.85 6.94
C GLN A 45 -12.44 5.77 5.44
N LEU A 46 -11.67 4.90 4.80
CA LEU A 46 -11.81 4.59 3.38
C LEU A 46 -12.64 3.33 3.22
N ASP A 47 -13.70 3.43 2.42
CA ASP A 47 -14.54 2.28 2.12
C ASP A 47 -13.85 1.40 1.07
N ALA A 48 -13.62 0.14 1.41
CA ALA A 48 -13.00 -0.83 0.49
C ALA A 48 -13.83 -1.03 -0.78
N LYS A 49 -15.14 -0.82 -0.72
CA LYS A 49 -16.04 -0.93 -1.88
C LYS A 49 -15.77 0.17 -2.92
N LYS A 50 -15.16 1.28 -2.52
CA LYS A 50 -14.79 2.36 -3.44
C LYS A 50 -13.46 2.10 -4.13
N CYS A 51 -12.72 1.09 -3.72
CA CYS A 51 -11.45 0.73 -4.33
C CYS A 51 -11.66 -0.14 -5.57
N PRO A 52 -10.83 -0.01 -6.60
CA PRO A 52 -9.66 0.88 -6.66
C PRO A 52 -10.04 2.36 -6.79
N CYS A 53 -9.32 3.19 -6.07
CA CYS A 53 -9.60 4.63 -6.03
C CYS A 53 -8.32 5.43 -5.90
N VAL A 54 -8.44 6.75 -6.03
CA VAL A 54 -7.34 7.70 -5.84
C VAL A 54 -7.63 8.53 -4.61
N ILE A 55 -6.63 8.66 -3.75
CA ILE A 55 -6.68 9.55 -2.60
C ILE A 55 -5.54 10.55 -2.67
N ASP A 56 -5.73 11.72 -2.08
CA ASP A 56 -4.70 12.74 -1.96
C ASP A 56 -4.25 12.82 -0.51
N VAL A 57 -2.94 12.64 -0.29
CA VAL A 57 -2.34 12.62 1.05
C VAL A 57 -1.23 13.65 1.08
N ALA A 58 -1.27 14.56 2.05
CA ALA A 58 -0.17 15.48 2.28
C ALA A 58 1.06 14.73 2.80
N LYS A 59 2.26 15.18 2.43
CA LYS A 59 3.51 14.54 2.88
C LYS A 59 3.62 14.50 4.40
N THR A 60 3.07 15.50 5.09
CA THR A 60 3.06 15.54 6.56
C THR A 60 2.10 14.53 7.19
N ASP A 61 1.15 14.02 6.41
CA ASP A 61 0.14 13.06 6.88
C ASP A 61 0.49 11.63 6.48
N ALA A 62 1.64 11.40 5.87
CA ALA A 62 2.10 10.09 5.44
C ALA A 62 3.46 9.77 6.03
N ASN A 63 3.61 8.52 6.51
CA ASN A 63 4.87 8.03 7.03
C ASN A 63 5.13 6.62 6.54
N LEU A 64 6.20 6.44 5.77
CA LEU A 64 6.59 5.14 5.25
C LEU A 64 7.51 4.44 6.26
N VAL A 65 7.08 3.27 6.71
CA VAL A 65 7.86 2.40 7.60
C VAL A 65 8.31 1.17 6.81
N VAL A 66 9.60 0.94 6.79
CA VAL A 66 10.20 -0.23 6.14
C VAL A 66 10.75 -1.15 7.23
N SER A 67 10.30 -2.40 7.22
CA SER A 67 10.74 -3.40 8.18
C SER A 67 11.28 -4.62 7.44
N GLN A 68 12.37 -5.19 7.94
CA GLN A 68 12.90 -6.44 7.43
C GLN A 68 12.05 -7.59 7.91
N ILE A 69 11.75 -8.53 7.00
CA ILE A 69 10.90 -9.68 7.32
C ILE A 69 11.75 -10.77 7.98
N LYS A 70 11.30 -11.24 9.13
CA LYS A 70 11.93 -12.34 9.86
C LYS A 70 11.04 -13.58 9.82
N ASP A 71 11.70 -14.74 9.81
CA ASP A 71 11.01 -16.00 10.00
C ASP A 71 10.48 -16.06 11.44
N PRO A 72 9.16 -16.25 11.64
CA PRO A 72 8.59 -16.30 12.99
C PRO A 72 9.06 -17.50 13.82
N GLU A 73 9.52 -18.57 13.18
CA GLU A 73 9.99 -19.76 13.88
C GLU A 73 11.44 -19.66 14.33
N THR A 74 12.31 -19.10 13.50
CA THR A 74 13.76 -19.07 13.76
C THR A 74 14.23 -17.69 14.22
N GLY A 75 13.48 -16.62 13.95
CA GLY A 75 13.90 -15.26 14.22
C GLY A 75 14.95 -14.73 13.25
N GLU A 76 15.32 -15.50 12.26
CA GLU A 76 16.30 -15.10 11.25
C GLU A 76 15.63 -14.27 10.14
N PHE A 77 16.41 -13.39 9.51
CA PHE A 77 15.91 -12.61 8.38
C PHE A 77 15.66 -13.50 7.17
N LEU A 78 14.57 -13.24 6.47
CA LEU A 78 14.27 -13.88 5.21
C LEU A 78 14.98 -13.16 4.07
N TYR A 79 15.56 -13.92 3.16
CA TYR A 79 16.32 -13.41 2.03
C TYR A 79 15.64 -13.80 0.73
N ASP A 80 15.76 -12.92 -0.26
CA ASP A 80 15.41 -13.26 -1.63
C ASP A 80 16.48 -14.23 -2.18
N LEU A 81 16.05 -15.40 -2.63
CA LEU A 81 16.97 -16.43 -3.11
C LEU A 81 17.71 -16.03 -4.38
N ASN A 82 17.13 -15.13 -5.17
CA ASN A 82 17.73 -14.69 -6.44
C ASN A 82 18.76 -13.58 -6.25
N THR A 83 18.54 -12.68 -5.30
CA THR A 83 19.37 -11.48 -5.12
C THR A 83 20.23 -11.53 -3.87
N GLY A 84 19.90 -12.39 -2.90
CA GLY A 84 20.56 -12.44 -1.59
C GLY A 84 20.22 -11.25 -0.69
N ILE A 85 19.28 -10.42 -1.08
CA ILE A 85 18.87 -9.25 -0.32
C ILE A 85 17.77 -9.63 0.67
N VAL A 86 17.81 -9.06 1.88
CA VAL A 86 16.80 -9.29 2.91
C VAL A 86 15.45 -8.78 2.42
N LYS A 87 14.42 -9.62 2.55
CA LYS A 87 13.06 -9.23 2.20
C LYS A 87 12.56 -8.13 3.13
N GLU A 88 11.87 -7.16 2.57
CA GLU A 88 11.35 -6.01 3.30
C GLU A 88 9.83 -5.93 3.17
N SER A 89 9.20 -5.50 4.25
CA SER A 89 7.79 -5.14 4.29
C SER A 89 7.67 -3.63 4.39
N ARG A 90 6.84 -3.04 3.56
CA ARG A 90 6.63 -1.58 3.56
C ARG A 90 5.21 -1.27 3.95
N THR A 91 5.06 -0.37 4.90
CA THR A 91 3.75 0.10 5.37
C THR A 91 3.73 1.62 5.32
N LEU A 92 2.77 2.18 4.61
CA LEU A 92 2.52 3.60 4.57
C LEU A 92 1.43 3.94 5.58
N TRP A 93 1.78 4.65 6.64
CA TRP A 93 0.83 5.12 7.65
C TRP A 93 0.25 6.44 7.21
N VAL A 94 -1.06 6.55 7.17
CA VAL A 94 -1.78 7.74 6.72
C VAL A 94 -2.62 8.27 7.88
N SER A 95 -2.37 9.52 8.26
CA SER A 95 -3.11 10.19 9.33
C SER A 95 -4.28 11.02 8.83
N ASN A 96 -4.27 11.40 7.55
CA ASN A 96 -5.35 12.12 6.91
C ASN A 96 -5.24 12.00 5.40
N PHE A 97 -6.38 12.03 4.72
CA PHE A 97 -6.43 12.01 3.26
C PHE A 97 -7.73 12.63 2.75
N THR A 98 -7.73 12.98 1.47
CA THR A 98 -8.94 13.42 0.76
C THR A 98 -9.23 12.41 -0.35
N TYR A 99 -10.46 11.92 -0.41
CA TYR A 99 -10.89 11.04 -1.50
C TYR A 99 -11.01 11.87 -2.78
N VAL A 100 -10.34 11.44 -3.84
CA VAL A 100 -10.33 12.14 -5.14
C VAL A 100 -11.39 11.57 -6.07
N GLY A 101 -11.40 10.25 -6.23
CA GLY A 101 -12.33 9.59 -7.15
C GLY A 101 -11.92 8.17 -7.43
N PRO A 102 -12.68 7.45 -8.26
CA PRO A 102 -12.32 6.09 -8.65
C PRO A 102 -11.03 6.09 -9.47
N TYR A 103 -10.24 5.01 -9.32
CA TYR A 103 -9.06 4.80 -10.14
C TYR A 103 -9.50 4.40 -11.55
N ILE A 104 -8.98 5.13 -12.53
CA ILE A 104 -9.20 4.82 -13.93
C ILE A 104 -7.85 4.44 -14.52
N ASP A 105 -7.79 3.27 -15.16
CA ASP A 105 -6.59 2.85 -15.87
C ASP A 105 -6.45 3.67 -17.15
N HIS A 106 -5.49 4.58 -17.15
CA HIS A 106 -5.24 5.48 -18.27
C HIS A 106 -4.47 4.83 -19.42
N SER A 107 -4.07 3.58 -19.27
CA SER A 107 -3.32 2.90 -20.33
C SER A 107 -4.12 2.77 -21.63
N LEU A 108 -5.44 2.71 -21.54
CA LEU A 108 -6.32 2.70 -22.71
C LEU A 108 -6.58 4.09 -23.27
N ASP A 109 -6.56 5.11 -22.42
CA ASP A 109 -6.80 6.49 -22.84
C ASP A 109 -5.65 7.05 -23.66
N ASP A 110 -4.43 6.56 -23.44
CA ASP A 110 -3.24 6.96 -24.17
C ASP A 110 -3.31 6.59 -25.65
N PHE A 111 -4.18 5.67 -26.01
CA PHE A 111 -4.35 5.24 -27.39
C PHE A 111 -5.43 6.01 -28.14
N ASP A 112 -6.25 6.77 -27.46
CA ASP A 112 -7.37 7.51 -28.06
C ASP A 112 -6.98 8.91 -28.54
N ASP A 113 -5.75 9.28 -28.34
CA ASP A 113 -5.21 10.55 -28.82
C ASP A 113 -4.67 10.42 -30.29
#